data_ae16f4e95ff4d951a99c9319fe54fb81
#
_entry.id   ae16f4e95ff4d951a99c9319fe54fb81
#
_cell.length_a   1.000
_cell.length_b   1.000
_cell.length_c   1.000
_cell.angle_alpha   90.00
_cell.angle_beta   90.00
_cell.angle_gamma   90.00
#
_symmetry.space_group_name_H-M   'P 1'
#
loop_
_entity.id
_entity.type
_entity.pdbx_description
1 polymer ?
#
loop_
_entity_poly.entity_id
_entity_poly.type
_entity_poly.pdbx_seq_one_letter_code
_entity_poly.pdbx_strand_id
1 'polypeptide(L)'
;MHFGIRVNLGQFLQQLLQVLLVGMTLGMMRNVVPALAESEFGVPRGSFMLLTAFVVAFGFVKGTMNFVAGRMAERLGRKQVLSIGWLIALPIAPMIYFATSWSWVVAATVLLGINQGLTWSMTQTAKLDFTRADQRGLVIGLNEFAGYVGVAIAGVATGYLASALGPREGLLWFGIAVVGLATLMSWLAVAETLPWARHEVKRHASGPAQALRPRYPKTVSAQPSTSEMFALMSWQDRRMAAICQAGLVEKFVDALVWAFWPIYLHQQGVGLPAIGWIVGAYGFTWGGAQLFTGKLSDRFGRHLMNTWGMWICAVGVALMPFGAGAAWWSIAAAIAGLGMAMLYPNLSAAVADIAHPNWRASAIGIYRFWRDLGYGIGALGLGAAAALGGRLEAASWFVAIAMLVSGALLYHWGEETHPRLNPAA
;
A
#
# COMPACT_ATOMS: atom_id res chain seq x y z
N MET A 1 -3.13 -17.08 25.22
CA MET A 1 -3.52 -16.47 23.94
C MET A 1 -3.29 -17.49 22.85
N HIS A 2 -4.26 -17.68 21.96
CA HIS A 2 -4.16 -18.62 20.84
C HIS A 2 -3.91 -17.86 19.53
N PHE A 3 -3.07 -18.43 18.65
CA PHE A 3 -2.72 -17.83 17.38
C PHE A 3 -3.40 -18.55 16.22
N GLY A 4 -3.85 -17.79 15.23
CA GLY A 4 -4.43 -18.28 13.99
C GLY A 4 -5.74 -17.59 13.60
N ILE A 5 -6.04 -17.58 12.30
CA ILE A 5 -7.23 -16.90 11.75
C ILE A 5 -8.52 -17.50 12.33
N ARG A 6 -8.64 -18.84 12.36
CA ARG A 6 -9.89 -19.51 12.79
C ARG A 6 -10.23 -19.22 14.25
N VAL A 7 -9.22 -19.19 15.12
CA VAL A 7 -9.41 -18.98 16.57
C VAL A 7 -9.77 -17.52 16.88
N ASN A 8 -9.29 -16.59 16.06
CA ASN A 8 -9.50 -15.14 16.22
C ASN A 8 -10.40 -14.58 15.11
N LEU A 9 -11.31 -15.40 14.53
CA LEU A 9 -12.07 -15.06 13.33
C LEU A 9 -12.84 -13.75 13.46
N GLY A 10 -13.49 -13.52 14.60
CA GLY A 10 -14.26 -12.29 14.85
C GLY A 10 -13.39 -11.03 14.72
N GLN A 11 -12.21 -11.02 15.37
CA GLN A 11 -11.28 -9.89 15.27
C GLN A 11 -10.62 -9.80 13.88
N PHE A 12 -10.38 -10.93 13.24
CA PHE A 12 -9.86 -10.95 11.88
C PHE A 12 -10.84 -10.28 10.89
N LEU A 13 -12.12 -10.65 10.93
CA LEU A 13 -13.16 -10.05 10.09
C LEU A 13 -13.37 -8.56 10.43
N GLN A 14 -13.33 -8.22 11.71
CA GLN A 14 -13.41 -6.82 12.15
C GLN A 14 -12.26 -5.98 11.58
N GLN A 15 -11.04 -6.50 11.58
CA GLN A 15 -9.89 -5.82 11.00
C GLN A 15 -9.94 -5.78 9.46
N LEU A 16 -10.59 -6.75 8.81
CA LEU A 16 -10.86 -6.70 7.37
C LEU A 16 -11.90 -5.62 7.04
N LEU A 17 -12.95 -5.52 7.85
CA LEU A 17 -13.94 -4.44 7.70
C LEU A 17 -13.29 -3.07 7.90
N GLN A 18 -12.42 -2.93 8.90
CA GLN A 18 -11.69 -1.67 9.12
C GLN A 18 -10.87 -1.27 7.88
N VAL A 19 -10.09 -2.18 7.29
CA VAL A 19 -9.29 -1.84 6.11
C VAL A 19 -10.15 -1.59 4.86
N LEU A 20 -11.30 -2.25 4.73
CA LEU A 20 -12.27 -1.95 3.68
C LEU A 20 -12.77 -0.50 3.81
N LEU A 21 -13.14 -0.07 5.01
CA LEU A 21 -13.56 1.32 5.28
C LEU A 21 -12.40 2.32 5.05
N VAL A 22 -11.15 1.95 5.38
CA VAL A 22 -9.96 2.74 5.02
C VAL A 22 -9.83 2.88 3.51
N GLY A 23 -10.03 1.81 2.75
CA GLY A 23 -10.08 1.85 1.29
C GLY A 23 -11.18 2.76 0.76
N MET A 24 -12.35 2.72 1.40
CA MET A 24 -13.48 3.59 1.00
C MET A 24 -13.15 5.08 1.17
N THR A 25 -12.42 5.49 2.21
CA THR A 25 -11.98 6.90 2.35
C THR A 25 -11.02 7.33 1.25
N LEU A 26 -10.16 6.43 0.78
CA LEU A 26 -9.29 6.71 -0.35
C LEU A 26 -10.08 6.79 -1.67
N GLY A 27 -11.00 5.85 -1.88
CA GLY A 27 -11.82 5.75 -3.10
C GLY A 27 -12.73 6.95 -3.30
N MET A 28 -13.33 7.48 -2.24
CA MET A 28 -14.22 8.65 -2.33
C MET A 28 -13.51 9.90 -2.85
N MET A 29 -12.23 10.06 -2.51
CA MET A 29 -11.43 11.22 -2.95
C MET A 29 -10.98 11.09 -4.41
N ARG A 30 -10.70 9.88 -4.88
CA ARG A 30 -10.12 9.65 -6.21
C ARG A 30 -11.00 10.07 -7.36
N ASN A 31 -12.31 9.90 -7.24
CA ASN A 31 -13.24 10.17 -8.35
C ASN A 31 -13.82 11.58 -8.29
N VAL A 32 -14.17 12.05 -7.11
CA VAL A 32 -14.89 13.32 -6.96
C VAL A 32 -13.94 14.51 -6.97
N VAL A 33 -12.78 14.40 -6.34
CA VAL A 33 -11.84 15.52 -6.20
C VAL A 33 -11.27 16.02 -7.54
N PRO A 34 -10.87 15.16 -8.50
CA PRO A 34 -10.45 15.64 -9.82
C PRO A 34 -11.55 16.36 -10.59
N ALA A 35 -12.81 15.90 -10.46
CA ALA A 35 -13.96 16.57 -11.10
C ALA A 35 -14.21 17.95 -10.48
N LEU A 36 -14.16 18.08 -9.15
CA LEU A 36 -14.27 19.36 -8.44
C LEU A 36 -13.13 20.33 -8.80
N ALA A 37 -11.91 19.82 -8.93
CA ALA A 37 -10.74 20.62 -9.31
C ALA A 37 -10.99 21.40 -10.58
N GLU A 38 -11.58 20.75 -11.55
CA GLU A 38 -11.86 21.35 -12.85
C GLU A 38 -13.10 22.25 -12.84
N SER A 39 -14.23 21.71 -12.36
CA SER A 39 -15.53 22.38 -12.49
C SER A 39 -15.68 23.59 -11.58
N GLU A 40 -15.02 23.60 -10.41
CA GLU A 40 -15.25 24.63 -9.39
C GLU A 40 -14.02 25.44 -9.02
N PHE A 41 -12.82 24.88 -9.16
CA PHE A 41 -11.58 25.57 -8.75
C PHE A 41 -10.71 26.03 -9.94
N GLY A 42 -11.20 25.87 -11.17
CA GLY A 42 -10.50 26.35 -12.38
C GLY A 42 -9.14 25.68 -12.63
N VAL A 43 -8.94 24.48 -12.07
CA VAL A 43 -7.73 23.70 -12.31
C VAL A 43 -7.82 23.07 -13.71
N PRO A 44 -6.90 23.38 -14.65
CA PRO A 44 -7.01 22.90 -16.03
C PRO A 44 -7.03 21.38 -16.13
N ARG A 45 -7.87 20.85 -17.03
CA ARG A 45 -7.86 19.41 -17.38
C ARG A 45 -6.46 18.98 -17.80
N GLY A 46 -5.97 17.89 -17.20
CA GLY A 46 -4.67 17.35 -17.55
C GLY A 46 -3.49 18.19 -17.06
N SER A 47 -3.68 19.09 -16.08
CA SER A 47 -2.56 19.75 -15.41
C SER A 47 -1.69 18.69 -14.73
N PHE A 48 -0.75 18.14 -15.51
CA PHE A 48 0.20 17.12 -15.09
C PHE A 48 0.92 17.52 -13.79
N MET A 49 1.27 18.81 -13.67
CA MET A 49 1.97 19.33 -12.50
C MET A 49 1.11 19.28 -11.23
N LEU A 50 -0.20 19.55 -11.32
CA LEU A 50 -1.10 19.51 -10.16
C LEU A 50 -1.44 18.08 -9.74
N LEU A 51 -1.67 17.18 -10.70
CA LEU A 51 -1.87 15.75 -10.42
C LEU A 51 -0.61 15.11 -9.82
N THR A 52 0.55 15.46 -10.37
CA THR A 52 1.85 14.98 -9.86
C THR A 52 2.11 15.53 -8.46
N ALA A 53 1.89 16.84 -8.23
CA ALA A 53 2.04 17.46 -6.92
C ALA A 53 1.12 16.81 -5.87
N PHE A 54 -0.12 16.48 -6.22
CA PHE A 54 -1.05 15.77 -5.35
C PHE A 54 -0.52 14.37 -4.97
N VAL A 55 -0.08 13.59 -5.96
CA VAL A 55 0.47 12.23 -5.74
C VAL A 55 1.75 12.28 -4.91
N VAL A 56 2.63 13.24 -5.19
CA VAL A 56 3.87 13.48 -4.45
C VAL A 56 3.56 13.85 -3.00
N ALA A 57 2.71 14.86 -2.77
CA ALA A 57 2.34 15.29 -1.42
C ALA A 57 1.68 14.16 -0.62
N PHE A 58 0.73 13.44 -1.23
CA PHE A 58 0.07 12.29 -0.61
C PHE A 58 1.08 11.19 -0.25
N GLY A 59 1.98 10.84 -1.18
CA GLY A 59 3.00 9.80 -0.96
C GLY A 59 3.96 10.14 0.18
N PHE A 60 4.47 11.38 0.23
CA PHE A 60 5.35 11.85 1.30
C PHE A 60 4.64 11.86 2.67
N VAL A 61 3.43 12.41 2.74
CA VAL A 61 2.65 12.46 3.99
C VAL A 61 2.32 11.06 4.47
N LYS A 62 1.76 10.21 3.59
CA LYS A 62 1.40 8.85 3.93
C LYS A 62 2.62 8.01 4.32
N GLY A 63 3.72 8.13 3.58
CA GLY A 63 4.98 7.45 3.88
C GLY A 63 5.50 7.82 5.28
N THR A 64 5.62 9.11 5.56
CA THR A 64 6.06 9.61 6.86
C THR A 64 5.14 9.14 7.99
N MET A 65 3.83 9.15 7.77
CA MET A 65 2.87 8.72 8.78
C MET A 65 2.86 7.20 8.99
N ASN A 66 3.20 6.39 8.00
CA ASN A 66 3.43 4.95 8.22
C ASN A 66 4.59 4.70 9.20
N PHE A 67 5.70 5.45 9.04
CA PHE A 67 6.83 5.38 9.97
C PHE A 67 6.43 5.78 11.39
N VAL A 68 5.74 6.91 11.54
CA VAL A 68 5.22 7.38 12.83
C VAL A 68 4.25 6.36 13.44
N ALA A 69 3.33 5.81 12.65
CA ALA A 69 2.35 4.81 13.07
C ALA A 69 3.01 3.56 13.68
N GLY A 70 4.08 3.07 13.05
CA GLY A 70 4.82 1.91 13.56
C GLY A 70 5.36 2.13 14.97
N ARG A 71 6.00 3.30 15.20
CA ARG A 71 6.53 3.67 16.54
C ARG A 71 5.45 3.94 17.57
N MET A 72 4.39 4.64 17.17
CA MET A 72 3.25 4.88 18.05
C MET A 72 2.58 3.56 18.48
N ALA A 73 2.44 2.60 17.57
CA ALA A 73 1.80 1.33 17.85
C ALA A 73 2.52 0.48 18.91
N GLU A 74 3.84 0.59 19.01
CA GLU A 74 4.61 -0.11 20.05
C GLU A 74 4.41 0.49 21.44
N ARG A 75 4.13 1.78 21.52
CA ARG A 75 3.94 2.51 22.78
C ARG A 75 2.47 2.55 23.22
N LEU A 76 1.60 2.98 22.31
CA LEU A 76 0.18 3.22 22.57
C LEU A 76 -0.69 1.98 22.35
N GLY A 77 -0.26 1.05 21.47
CA GLY A 77 -1.07 -0.06 20.99
C GLY A 77 -1.69 0.19 19.63
N ARG A 78 -2.17 -0.90 18.99
CA ARG A 78 -2.69 -0.85 17.61
C ARG A 78 -4.06 -0.20 17.55
N LYS A 79 -4.92 -0.51 18.52
CA LYS A 79 -6.28 0.05 18.61
C LYS A 79 -6.25 1.57 18.75
N GLN A 80 -5.41 2.11 19.63
CA GLN A 80 -5.36 3.55 19.86
C GLN A 80 -4.87 4.31 18.62
N VAL A 81 -3.81 3.81 17.96
CA VAL A 81 -3.30 4.45 16.74
C VAL A 81 -4.33 4.39 15.61
N LEU A 82 -5.04 3.27 15.45
CA LEU A 82 -6.14 3.14 14.51
C LEU A 82 -7.25 4.18 14.79
N SER A 83 -7.66 4.32 16.06
CA SER A 83 -8.70 5.27 16.47
C SER A 83 -8.27 6.73 16.25
N ILE A 84 -7.02 7.08 16.57
CA ILE A 84 -6.45 8.41 16.25
C ILE A 84 -6.53 8.68 14.74
N GLY A 85 -6.17 7.69 13.92
CA GLY A 85 -6.25 7.81 12.47
C GLY A 85 -7.68 8.09 11.99
N TRP A 86 -8.70 7.47 12.58
CA TRP A 86 -10.10 7.72 12.26
C TRP A 86 -10.59 9.09 12.74
N LEU A 87 -10.17 9.55 13.92
CA LEU A 87 -10.49 10.90 14.39
C LEU A 87 -9.94 11.99 13.43
N ILE A 88 -8.74 11.79 12.90
CA ILE A 88 -8.14 12.71 11.92
C ILE A 88 -8.93 12.70 10.59
N ALA A 89 -9.63 11.62 10.27
CA ALA A 89 -10.44 11.56 9.06
C ALA A 89 -11.77 12.31 9.15
N LEU A 90 -12.30 12.57 10.37
CA LEU A 90 -13.60 13.21 10.56
C LEU A 90 -13.77 14.54 9.81
N PRO A 91 -12.81 15.47 9.80
CA PRO A 91 -12.96 16.74 9.12
C PRO A 91 -12.80 16.68 7.59
N ILE A 92 -12.33 15.57 6.99
CA ILE A 92 -11.98 15.50 5.56
C ILE A 92 -13.17 15.86 4.66
N ALA A 93 -14.29 15.15 4.81
CA ALA A 93 -15.48 15.40 3.98
C ALA A 93 -16.11 16.78 4.23
N PRO A 94 -16.30 17.24 5.49
CA PRO A 94 -16.70 18.61 5.76
C PRO A 94 -15.78 19.68 5.16
N MET A 95 -14.46 19.50 5.24
CA MET A 95 -13.51 20.46 4.65
C MET A 95 -13.69 20.60 3.14
N ILE A 96 -13.97 19.52 2.42
CA ILE A 96 -14.21 19.57 0.98
C ILE A 96 -15.57 20.18 0.69
N TYR A 97 -16.58 19.89 1.48
CA TYR A 97 -17.91 20.46 1.33
C TYR A 97 -17.90 21.98 1.47
N PHE A 98 -17.22 22.50 2.51
CA PHE A 98 -17.09 23.93 2.76
C PHE A 98 -15.91 24.60 2.04
N ALA A 99 -15.19 23.88 1.17
CA ALA A 99 -14.01 24.42 0.49
C ALA A 99 -14.37 25.64 -0.38
N THR A 100 -13.71 26.76 -0.11
CA THR A 100 -13.83 27.99 -0.90
C THR A 100 -12.65 28.16 -1.88
N SER A 101 -11.61 27.36 -1.74
CA SER A 101 -10.42 27.37 -2.58
C SER A 101 -9.79 25.98 -2.69
N TRP A 102 -8.97 25.77 -3.72
CA TRP A 102 -8.24 24.52 -3.91
C TRP A 102 -7.33 24.14 -2.72
N SER A 103 -6.80 25.14 -1.98
CA SER A 103 -5.98 24.90 -0.80
C SER A 103 -6.70 24.11 0.31
N TRP A 104 -8.02 24.26 0.46
CA TRP A 104 -8.82 23.45 1.39
C TRP A 104 -8.83 21.97 0.99
N VAL A 105 -8.93 21.68 -0.30
CA VAL A 105 -8.90 20.33 -0.84
C VAL A 105 -7.52 19.70 -0.64
N VAL A 106 -6.45 20.47 -0.86
CA VAL A 106 -5.08 20.03 -0.57
C VAL A 106 -4.90 19.73 0.92
N ALA A 107 -5.39 20.58 1.81
CA ALA A 107 -5.34 20.34 3.26
C ALA A 107 -6.12 19.07 3.66
N ALA A 108 -7.33 18.87 3.11
CA ALA A 108 -8.10 17.65 3.32
C ALA A 108 -7.35 16.39 2.83
N THR A 109 -6.59 16.52 1.73
CA THR A 109 -5.74 15.43 1.20
C THR A 109 -4.56 15.13 2.11
N VAL A 110 -3.95 16.12 2.72
CA VAL A 110 -2.91 15.92 3.75
C VAL A 110 -3.49 15.12 4.92
N LEU A 111 -4.68 15.49 5.42
CA LEU A 111 -5.37 14.73 6.48
C LEU A 111 -5.69 13.29 6.04
N LEU A 112 -6.10 13.10 4.77
CA LEU A 112 -6.28 11.77 4.21
C LEU A 112 -4.96 10.97 4.22
N GLY A 113 -3.85 11.57 3.82
CA GLY A 113 -2.53 10.93 3.88
C GLY A 113 -2.16 10.48 5.29
N ILE A 114 -2.41 11.32 6.29
CA ILE A 114 -2.20 11.00 7.71
C ILE A 114 -3.11 9.84 8.14
N ASN A 115 -4.41 9.92 7.85
CA ASN A 115 -5.36 8.84 8.13
C ASN A 115 -4.91 7.53 7.51
N GLN A 116 -4.57 7.52 6.22
CA GLN A 116 -4.15 6.32 5.49
C GLN A 116 -2.88 5.70 6.07
N GLY A 117 -1.88 6.51 6.44
CA GLY A 117 -0.65 6.05 7.07
C GLY A 117 -0.90 5.38 8.43
N LEU A 118 -1.74 5.98 9.26
CA LEU A 118 -2.08 5.43 10.58
C LEU A 118 -2.96 4.19 10.48
N THR A 119 -4.09 4.27 9.77
CA THR A 119 -5.13 3.23 9.81
C THR A 119 -4.76 1.98 9.00
N TRP A 120 -4.27 2.12 7.76
CA TRP A 120 -3.91 0.97 6.93
C TRP A 120 -2.79 0.13 7.57
N SER A 121 -1.76 0.80 8.13
CA SER A 121 -0.67 0.11 8.83
C SER A 121 -1.16 -0.63 10.06
N MET A 122 -2.11 -0.06 10.81
CA MET A 122 -2.62 -0.69 12.03
C MET A 122 -3.50 -1.91 11.74
N THR A 123 -4.36 -1.86 10.73
CA THR A 123 -5.17 -3.02 10.34
C THR A 123 -4.31 -4.20 9.89
N GLN A 124 -3.21 -3.94 9.20
CA GLN A 124 -2.24 -4.95 8.79
C GLN A 124 -1.49 -5.53 10.00
N THR A 125 -0.89 -4.65 10.83
CA THR A 125 -0.10 -5.06 11.99
C THR A 125 -0.93 -5.82 13.01
N ALA A 126 -2.15 -5.36 13.30
CA ALA A 126 -3.04 -6.02 14.24
C ALA A 126 -3.35 -7.47 13.81
N LYS A 127 -3.61 -7.73 12.52
CA LYS A 127 -3.84 -9.08 12.02
C LYS A 127 -2.60 -9.97 12.14
N LEU A 128 -1.41 -9.42 11.92
CA LEU A 128 -0.16 -10.15 12.06
C LEU A 128 0.15 -10.54 13.52
N ASP A 129 -0.30 -9.73 14.49
CA ASP A 129 -0.05 -10.00 15.92
C ASP A 129 -0.73 -11.28 16.41
N PHE A 130 -1.96 -11.60 15.96
CA PHE A 130 -2.71 -12.76 16.42
C PHE A 130 -2.79 -13.91 15.42
N THR A 131 -2.11 -13.81 14.26
CA THR A 131 -2.06 -14.89 13.27
C THR A 131 -0.73 -15.65 13.33
N ARG A 132 -0.73 -16.87 12.77
CA ARG A 132 0.49 -17.70 12.74
C ARG A 132 1.43 -17.23 11.65
N ALA A 133 2.71 -17.46 11.84
CA ALA A 133 3.76 -17.07 10.87
C ALA A 133 3.54 -17.69 9.48
N ASP A 134 3.03 -18.92 9.41
CA ASP A 134 2.73 -19.63 8.17
C ASP A 134 1.44 -19.14 7.44
N GLN A 135 0.76 -18.15 7.98
CA GLN A 135 -0.44 -17.53 7.42
C GLN A 135 -0.22 -16.07 6.99
N ARG A 136 0.97 -15.52 7.18
CA ARG A 136 1.23 -14.08 6.99
C ARG A 136 0.96 -13.60 5.57
N GLY A 137 1.36 -14.38 4.57
CA GLY A 137 1.09 -14.05 3.17
C GLY A 137 -0.41 -13.97 2.87
N LEU A 138 -1.17 -15.00 3.30
CA LEU A 138 -2.64 -14.99 3.16
C LEU A 138 -3.28 -13.81 3.90
N VAL A 139 -2.86 -13.54 5.13
CA VAL A 139 -3.39 -12.47 5.98
C VAL A 139 -3.20 -11.10 5.33
N ILE A 140 -2.01 -10.86 4.79
CA ILE A 140 -1.69 -9.57 4.14
C ILE A 140 -2.40 -9.49 2.77
N GLY A 141 -2.44 -10.59 2.01
CA GLY A 141 -3.20 -10.63 0.76
C GLY A 141 -4.68 -10.30 0.95
N LEU A 142 -5.33 -10.88 1.97
CA LEU A 142 -6.72 -10.55 2.32
C LEU A 142 -6.88 -9.11 2.81
N ASN A 143 -5.89 -8.57 3.55
CA ASN A 143 -5.89 -7.18 3.98
C ASN A 143 -5.89 -6.22 2.78
N GLU A 144 -4.98 -6.42 1.87
CA GLU A 144 -4.83 -5.54 0.72
C GLU A 144 -6.03 -5.68 -0.23
N PHE A 145 -6.51 -6.91 -0.49
CA PHE A 145 -7.71 -7.16 -1.27
C PHE A 145 -8.93 -6.41 -0.69
N ALA A 146 -9.20 -6.54 0.61
CA ALA A 146 -10.32 -5.87 1.25
C ALA A 146 -10.20 -4.33 1.15
N GLY A 147 -8.98 -3.78 1.32
CA GLY A 147 -8.74 -2.36 1.15
C GLY A 147 -9.06 -1.87 -0.26
N TYR A 148 -8.60 -2.57 -1.30
CA TYR A 148 -8.87 -2.20 -2.70
C TYR A 148 -10.32 -2.45 -3.13
N VAL A 149 -11.00 -3.45 -2.58
CA VAL A 149 -12.45 -3.61 -2.72
C VAL A 149 -13.17 -2.38 -2.16
N GLY A 150 -12.74 -1.88 -1.00
CA GLY A 150 -13.25 -0.63 -0.44
C GLY A 150 -13.07 0.57 -1.37
N VAL A 151 -11.88 0.71 -1.97
CA VAL A 151 -11.61 1.77 -2.97
C VAL A 151 -12.58 1.69 -4.15
N ALA A 152 -12.80 0.48 -4.69
CA ALA A 152 -13.70 0.26 -5.82
C ALA A 152 -15.16 0.57 -5.46
N ILE A 153 -15.64 0.07 -4.31
CA ILE A 153 -17.02 0.35 -3.84
C ILE A 153 -17.23 1.86 -3.68
N ALA A 154 -16.31 2.55 -3.04
CA ALA A 154 -16.42 3.99 -2.85
C ALA A 154 -16.39 4.76 -4.16
N GLY A 155 -15.54 4.34 -5.11
CA GLY A 155 -15.49 4.94 -6.44
C GLY A 155 -16.84 4.91 -7.16
N VAL A 156 -17.51 3.75 -7.12
CA VAL A 156 -18.85 3.57 -7.72
C VAL A 156 -19.89 4.35 -6.91
N ALA A 157 -19.94 4.15 -5.60
CA ALA A 157 -20.96 4.77 -4.74
C ALA A 157 -20.92 6.30 -4.79
N THR A 158 -19.74 6.91 -4.72
CA THR A 158 -19.59 8.37 -4.79
C THR A 158 -19.92 8.93 -6.17
N GLY A 159 -19.71 8.17 -7.25
CA GLY A 159 -20.15 8.53 -8.58
C GLY A 159 -21.67 8.67 -8.67
N TYR A 160 -22.42 7.67 -8.17
CA TYR A 160 -23.88 7.73 -8.09
C TYR A 160 -24.38 8.84 -7.18
N LEU A 161 -23.80 9.00 -6.00
CA LEU A 161 -24.20 10.05 -5.07
C LEU A 161 -23.90 11.44 -5.62
N ALA A 162 -22.78 11.63 -6.31
CA ALA A 162 -22.47 12.90 -6.97
C ALA A 162 -23.47 13.23 -8.08
N SER A 163 -23.96 12.24 -8.81
CA SER A 163 -24.99 12.45 -9.82
C SER A 163 -26.36 12.78 -9.24
N ALA A 164 -26.69 12.23 -8.07
CA ALA A 164 -28.01 12.40 -7.44
C ALA A 164 -28.10 13.64 -6.56
N LEU A 165 -27.05 13.96 -5.80
CA LEU A 165 -27.03 15.00 -4.78
C LEU A 165 -26.09 16.18 -5.12
N GLY A 166 -25.26 16.03 -6.13
CA GLY A 166 -24.15 16.90 -6.40
C GLY A 166 -22.83 16.38 -5.81
N PRO A 167 -21.68 16.78 -6.41
CA PRO A 167 -20.37 16.22 -6.05
C PRO A 167 -19.97 16.47 -4.58
N ARG A 168 -20.22 17.65 -4.06
CA ARG A 168 -19.87 18.01 -2.66
C ARG A 168 -20.77 17.35 -1.64
N GLU A 169 -22.08 17.37 -1.85
CA GLU A 169 -23.07 16.77 -0.93
C GLU A 169 -22.95 15.25 -0.93
N GLY A 170 -22.84 14.63 -2.09
CA GLY A 170 -22.64 13.19 -2.20
C GLY A 170 -21.39 12.72 -1.47
N LEU A 171 -20.26 13.46 -1.58
CA LEU A 171 -19.02 13.16 -0.87
C LEU A 171 -19.16 13.39 0.64
N LEU A 172 -19.87 14.45 1.07
CA LEU A 172 -20.09 14.76 2.48
C LEU A 172 -20.83 13.61 3.18
N TRP A 173 -21.99 13.23 2.66
CA TRP A 173 -22.82 12.18 3.27
C TRP A 173 -22.14 10.81 3.25
N PHE A 174 -21.49 10.47 2.16
CA PHE A 174 -20.71 9.24 2.07
C PHE A 174 -19.56 9.25 3.08
N GLY A 175 -18.81 10.34 3.17
CA GLY A 175 -17.70 10.48 4.12
C GLY A 175 -18.15 10.40 5.57
N ILE A 176 -19.21 11.10 5.94
CA ILE A 176 -19.80 11.02 7.29
C ILE A 176 -20.20 9.59 7.63
N ALA A 177 -20.89 8.89 6.72
CA ALA A 177 -21.33 7.51 6.95
C ALA A 177 -20.13 6.56 7.12
N VAL A 178 -19.15 6.60 6.22
CA VAL A 178 -17.99 5.70 6.24
C VAL A 178 -17.08 5.99 7.44
N VAL A 179 -16.70 7.27 7.62
CA VAL A 179 -15.73 7.64 8.67
C VAL A 179 -16.41 7.54 10.05
N GLY A 180 -17.67 7.93 10.17
CA GLY A 180 -18.45 7.80 11.41
C GLY A 180 -18.58 6.33 11.84
N LEU A 181 -18.98 5.44 10.92
CA LEU A 181 -19.06 4.01 11.16
C LEU A 181 -17.69 3.43 11.57
N ALA A 182 -16.65 3.76 10.83
CA ALA A 182 -15.31 3.26 11.09
C ALA A 182 -14.76 3.71 12.45
N THR A 183 -14.98 4.98 12.80
CA THR A 183 -14.62 5.54 14.11
C THR A 183 -15.35 4.80 15.23
N LEU A 184 -16.67 4.67 15.13
CA LEU A 184 -17.48 3.97 16.12
C LEU A 184 -17.03 2.53 16.30
N MET A 185 -16.84 1.80 15.21
CA MET A 185 -16.38 0.41 15.22
C MET A 185 -14.97 0.26 15.76
N SER A 186 -14.05 1.22 15.49
CA SER A 186 -12.70 1.18 16.03
C SER A 186 -12.69 1.24 17.57
N TRP A 187 -13.63 1.94 18.16
CA TRP A 187 -13.77 2.06 19.61
C TRP A 187 -14.49 0.87 20.23
N LEU A 188 -15.61 0.44 19.66
CA LEU A 188 -16.50 -0.56 20.27
C LEU A 188 -16.11 -2.00 19.95
N ALA A 189 -15.65 -2.29 18.72
CA ALA A 189 -15.51 -3.66 18.26
C ALA A 189 -14.05 -4.12 18.04
N VAL A 190 -13.11 -3.18 17.86
CA VAL A 190 -11.70 -3.53 17.69
C VAL A 190 -11.05 -3.82 19.04
N ALA A 191 -10.41 -5.00 19.16
CA ALA A 191 -9.60 -5.34 20.33
C ALA A 191 -8.16 -4.85 20.16
N GLU A 192 -7.50 -4.53 21.29
CA GLU A 192 -6.05 -4.23 21.30
C GLU A 192 -5.25 -5.52 21.09
N THR A 193 -4.30 -5.51 20.15
CA THR A 193 -3.51 -6.70 19.78
C THR A 193 -2.06 -6.69 20.28
N LEU A 194 -1.58 -5.61 20.85
CA LEU A 194 -0.25 -5.53 21.46
C LEU A 194 0.04 -6.65 22.47
N PRO A 195 -0.94 -7.13 23.29
CA PRO A 195 -0.72 -8.27 24.19
C PRO A 195 -0.34 -9.56 23.47
N TRP A 196 -0.84 -9.81 22.23
CA TRP A 196 -0.44 -10.98 21.44
C TRP A 196 1.02 -10.89 21.00
N ALA A 197 1.46 -9.73 20.51
CA ALA A 197 2.86 -9.51 20.16
C ALA A 197 3.78 -9.74 21.38
N ARG A 198 3.42 -9.23 22.54
CA ARG A 198 4.18 -9.42 23.79
C ARG A 198 4.17 -10.89 24.25
N HIS A 199 3.06 -11.61 24.05
CA HIS A 199 2.97 -13.03 24.35
C HIS A 199 3.84 -13.87 23.41
N GLU A 200 3.90 -13.53 22.12
CA GLU A 200 4.80 -14.15 21.14
C GLU A 200 6.26 -14.04 21.59
N VAL A 201 6.69 -12.86 22.07
CA VAL A 201 8.04 -12.64 22.63
C VAL A 201 8.34 -13.56 23.81
N LYS A 202 7.41 -13.64 24.79
CA LYS A 202 7.58 -14.51 25.98
C LYS A 202 7.69 -15.97 25.59
N ARG A 203 6.90 -16.42 24.62
CA ARG A 203 6.93 -17.79 24.12
C ARG A 203 8.27 -18.13 23.45
N HIS A 204 8.84 -17.18 22.71
CA HIS A 204 10.16 -17.36 22.08
C HIS A 204 11.30 -17.38 23.12
N ALA A 205 11.19 -16.58 24.19
CA ALA A 205 12.18 -16.59 25.27
C ALA A 205 12.17 -17.86 26.12
N SER A 206 11.03 -18.56 26.17
CA SER A 206 10.83 -19.78 27.00
C SER A 206 11.00 -21.10 26.22
N GLY A 207 11.12 -21.04 24.88
CA GLY A 207 11.28 -22.22 24.03
C GLY A 207 12.74 -22.71 23.98
N PRO A 208 12.97 -23.98 23.55
CA PRO A 208 14.33 -24.45 23.36
C PRO A 208 15.07 -23.53 22.39
N ALA A 209 16.31 -23.20 22.73
CA ALA A 209 17.17 -22.20 22.06
C ALA A 209 17.37 -22.42 20.54
N GLN A 210 16.83 -23.49 19.98
CA GLN A 210 16.83 -23.83 18.57
C GLN A 210 15.65 -23.26 17.76
N ALA A 211 14.60 -22.76 18.42
CA ALA A 211 13.37 -22.42 17.70
C ALA A 211 13.43 -21.10 16.92
N LEU A 212 14.30 -20.16 17.31
CA LEU A 212 14.58 -18.94 16.55
C LEU A 212 15.95 -18.42 16.93
N ARG A 213 16.97 -18.81 16.20
CA ARG A 213 18.18 -18.00 16.17
C ARG A 213 17.74 -16.61 15.67
N PRO A 214 17.97 -15.53 16.45
CA PRO A 214 17.63 -14.22 15.98
C PRO A 214 18.38 -13.98 14.67
N ARG A 215 17.64 -13.75 13.60
CA ARG A 215 18.17 -13.37 12.27
C ARG A 215 18.80 -11.97 12.28
N TYR A 216 18.83 -11.36 13.45
CA TYR A 216 19.39 -10.02 13.67
C TYR A 216 20.90 -10.12 13.92
N PRO A 217 21.65 -9.14 13.47
CA PRO A 217 23.00 -8.97 13.98
C PRO A 217 22.96 -9.03 15.52
N LYS A 218 23.88 -9.78 16.14
CA LYS A 218 24.01 -9.91 17.61
C LYS A 218 24.10 -8.56 18.34
N THR A 219 24.33 -7.49 17.59
CA THR A 219 24.45 -6.10 18.03
C THR A 219 23.12 -5.37 18.19
N VAL A 220 22.01 -5.92 17.67
CA VAL A 220 20.71 -5.26 17.79
C VAL A 220 20.12 -5.56 19.16
N SER A 221 19.88 -4.52 19.95
CA SER A 221 19.24 -4.62 21.26
C SER A 221 17.83 -5.20 21.15
N ALA A 222 17.32 -5.79 22.23
CA ALA A 222 15.93 -6.29 22.26
C ALA A 222 14.89 -5.20 21.99
N GLN A 223 15.26 -3.94 22.13
CA GLN A 223 14.47 -2.75 21.79
C GLN A 223 15.39 -1.69 21.17
N PRO A 224 15.67 -1.80 19.84
CA PRO A 224 16.50 -0.82 19.17
C PRO A 224 15.85 0.56 19.17
N SER A 225 16.68 1.61 19.18
CA SER A 225 16.22 2.98 18.99
C SER A 225 15.59 3.18 17.61
N THR A 226 14.87 4.27 17.42
CA THR A 226 14.24 4.57 16.13
C THR A 226 15.26 4.72 15.01
N SER A 227 16.39 5.38 15.27
CA SER A 227 17.49 5.55 14.31
C SER A 227 18.19 4.25 13.98
N GLU A 228 18.43 3.39 14.96
CA GLU A 228 19.02 2.06 14.75
C GLU A 228 18.13 1.18 13.88
N MET A 229 16.80 1.14 14.14
CA MET A 229 15.87 0.40 13.30
C MET A 229 15.79 0.95 11.89
N PHE A 230 15.76 2.27 11.73
CA PHE A 230 15.73 2.88 10.40
C PHE A 230 17.00 2.55 9.63
N ALA A 231 18.17 2.64 10.25
CA ALA A 231 19.44 2.28 9.64
C ALA A 231 19.52 0.78 9.31
N LEU A 232 19.06 -0.08 10.23
CA LEU A 232 19.00 -1.53 10.01
C LEU A 232 18.17 -1.89 8.78
N MET A 233 16.96 -1.34 8.69
CA MET A 233 16.02 -1.62 7.60
C MET A 233 16.45 -1.04 6.25
N SER A 234 17.16 0.09 6.27
CA SER A 234 17.42 0.87 5.05
C SER A 234 18.74 0.53 4.37
N TRP A 235 19.81 0.17 5.14
CA TRP A 235 21.15 -0.06 4.55
C TRP A 235 22.08 -1.01 5.34
N GLN A 236 21.84 -1.30 6.63
CA GLN A 236 22.74 -2.16 7.40
C GLN A 236 22.48 -3.66 7.19
N ASP A 237 21.22 -4.07 7.16
CA ASP A 237 20.84 -5.44 6.79
C ASP A 237 20.47 -5.48 5.30
N ARG A 238 21.27 -6.21 4.51
CA ARG A 238 21.08 -6.30 3.05
C ARG A 238 19.71 -6.86 2.66
N ARG A 239 19.16 -7.79 3.45
CA ARG A 239 17.85 -8.42 3.20
C ARG A 239 16.73 -7.40 3.37
N MET A 240 16.78 -6.66 4.47
CA MET A 240 15.81 -5.60 4.78
C MET A 240 15.91 -4.45 3.75
N ALA A 241 17.14 -4.04 3.41
CA ALA A 241 17.38 -3.02 2.40
C ALA A 241 16.84 -3.45 1.03
N ALA A 242 17.05 -4.72 0.65
CA ALA A 242 16.50 -5.29 -0.60
C ALA A 242 14.98 -5.22 -0.64
N ILE A 243 14.31 -5.54 0.48
CA ILE A 243 12.84 -5.47 0.57
C ILE A 243 12.36 -4.02 0.54
N CYS A 244 13.02 -3.12 1.27
CA CYS A 244 12.64 -1.70 1.31
C CYS A 244 12.80 -1.01 -0.06
N GLN A 245 13.91 -1.25 -0.78
CA GLN A 245 14.10 -0.69 -2.11
C GLN A 245 13.11 -1.30 -3.13
N ALA A 246 12.79 -2.61 -3.03
CA ALA A 246 11.79 -3.23 -3.89
C ALA A 246 10.40 -2.61 -3.66
N GLY A 247 10.03 -2.36 -2.40
CA GLY A 247 8.79 -1.66 -2.06
C GLY A 247 8.76 -0.22 -2.58
N LEU A 248 9.89 0.49 -2.57
CA LEU A 248 9.98 1.83 -3.15
C LEU A 248 9.77 1.80 -4.67
N VAL A 249 10.45 0.89 -5.35
CA VAL A 249 10.41 0.81 -6.82
C VAL A 249 9.08 0.29 -7.35
N GLU A 250 8.40 -0.63 -6.62
CA GLU A 250 7.06 -1.08 -7.03
C GLU A 250 6.07 0.08 -7.18
N LYS A 251 6.22 1.17 -6.40
CA LYS A 251 5.33 2.33 -6.47
C LYS A 251 5.56 3.24 -7.68
N PHE A 252 6.67 3.07 -8.38
CA PHE A 252 6.86 3.72 -9.68
C PHE A 252 5.84 3.23 -10.70
N VAL A 253 5.45 1.94 -10.61
CA VAL A 253 4.41 1.35 -11.46
C VAL A 253 3.05 1.99 -11.22
N ASP A 254 2.66 2.18 -9.95
CA ASP A 254 1.40 2.84 -9.64
C ASP A 254 1.38 4.28 -10.16
N ALA A 255 2.47 5.03 -10.00
CA ALA A 255 2.59 6.39 -10.53
C ALA A 255 2.49 6.40 -12.07
N LEU A 256 3.11 5.44 -12.75
CA LEU A 256 3.04 5.28 -14.20
C LEU A 256 1.61 4.98 -14.66
N VAL A 257 0.98 3.96 -14.08
CA VAL A 257 -0.36 3.48 -14.48
C VAL A 257 -1.43 4.55 -14.28
N TRP A 258 -1.33 5.32 -13.21
CA TRP A 258 -2.40 6.25 -12.85
C TRP A 258 -2.24 7.65 -13.46
N ALA A 259 -1.01 8.07 -13.73
CA ALA A 259 -0.74 9.38 -14.27
C ALA A 259 -0.32 9.36 -15.75
N PHE A 260 0.60 8.48 -16.13
CA PHE A 260 1.22 8.52 -17.46
C PHE A 260 0.48 7.67 -18.50
N TRP A 261 0.03 6.46 -18.16
CA TRP A 261 -0.66 5.61 -19.13
C TRP A 261 -1.94 6.21 -19.70
N PRO A 262 -2.82 6.87 -18.92
CA PRO A 262 -3.97 7.56 -19.51
C PRO A 262 -3.59 8.61 -20.54
N ILE A 263 -2.54 9.38 -20.28
CA ILE A 263 -2.06 10.43 -21.19
C ILE A 263 -1.45 9.79 -22.44
N TYR A 264 -0.60 8.78 -22.28
CA TYR A 264 0.00 8.04 -23.37
C TYR A 264 -1.05 7.42 -24.30
N LEU A 265 -2.02 6.69 -23.75
CA LEU A 265 -3.10 6.07 -24.51
C LEU A 265 -3.98 7.09 -25.23
N HIS A 266 -4.24 8.23 -24.60
CA HIS A 266 -4.96 9.32 -25.24
C HIS A 266 -4.19 9.89 -26.43
N GLN A 267 -2.88 10.05 -26.34
CA GLN A 267 -2.03 10.45 -27.47
C GLN A 267 -2.02 9.42 -28.61
N GLN A 268 -2.21 8.14 -28.29
CA GLN A 268 -2.38 7.07 -29.27
C GLN A 268 -3.80 7.03 -29.91
N GLY A 269 -4.66 8.01 -29.61
CA GLY A 269 -6.02 8.10 -30.15
C GLY A 269 -7.04 7.18 -29.46
N VAL A 270 -6.70 6.64 -28.27
CA VAL A 270 -7.61 5.76 -27.51
C VAL A 270 -8.68 6.60 -26.81
N GLY A 271 -9.95 6.26 -26.97
CA GLY A 271 -11.05 6.93 -26.29
C GLY A 271 -11.10 6.64 -24.79
N LEU A 272 -11.63 7.59 -24.00
CA LEU A 272 -11.68 7.51 -22.53
C LEU A 272 -12.27 6.20 -21.97
N PRO A 273 -13.36 5.63 -22.53
CA PRO A 273 -13.89 4.36 -22.03
C PRO A 273 -12.89 3.21 -22.18
N ALA A 274 -12.18 3.13 -23.31
CA ALA A 274 -11.17 2.09 -23.54
C ALA A 274 -9.95 2.28 -22.64
N ILE A 275 -9.51 3.51 -22.39
CA ILE A 275 -8.46 3.82 -21.41
C ILE A 275 -8.86 3.31 -20.02
N GLY A 276 -10.11 3.56 -19.61
CA GLY A 276 -10.65 3.06 -18.35
C GLY A 276 -10.57 1.52 -18.23
N TRP A 277 -10.89 0.79 -19.30
CA TRP A 277 -10.77 -0.68 -19.33
C TRP A 277 -9.33 -1.16 -19.28
N ILE A 278 -8.42 -0.52 -20.00
CA ILE A 278 -6.99 -0.88 -20.02
C ILE A 278 -6.37 -0.67 -18.63
N VAL A 279 -6.57 0.50 -18.01
CA VAL A 279 -6.11 0.79 -16.65
C VAL A 279 -6.84 -0.09 -15.63
N GLY A 280 -8.12 -0.37 -15.87
CA GLY A 280 -8.92 -1.30 -15.08
C GLY A 280 -8.37 -2.72 -15.10
N ALA A 281 -7.86 -3.22 -16.23
CA ALA A 281 -7.26 -4.55 -16.34
C ALA A 281 -6.07 -4.72 -15.38
N TYR A 282 -5.22 -3.69 -15.24
CA TYR A 282 -4.17 -3.67 -14.21
C TYR A 282 -4.76 -3.81 -12.81
N GLY A 283 -5.73 -2.98 -12.45
CA GLY A 283 -6.32 -2.95 -11.11
C GLY A 283 -7.06 -4.23 -10.75
N PHE A 284 -7.84 -4.81 -11.69
CA PHE A 284 -8.56 -6.07 -11.51
C PHE A 284 -7.61 -7.25 -11.31
N THR A 285 -6.56 -7.33 -12.15
CA THR A 285 -5.57 -8.41 -12.03
C THR A 285 -4.78 -8.28 -10.75
N TRP A 286 -4.29 -7.07 -10.44
CA TRP A 286 -3.60 -6.80 -9.20
C TRP A 286 -4.46 -7.10 -7.97
N GLY A 287 -5.66 -6.54 -7.87
CA GLY A 287 -6.55 -6.74 -6.73
C GLY A 287 -6.99 -8.20 -6.58
N GLY A 288 -7.46 -8.83 -7.67
CA GLY A 288 -7.96 -10.21 -7.64
C GLY A 288 -6.89 -11.26 -7.37
N ALA A 289 -5.73 -11.13 -8.01
CA ALA A 289 -4.65 -12.12 -7.86
C ALA A 289 -4.02 -12.11 -6.45
N GLN A 290 -4.12 -11.01 -5.67
CA GLN A 290 -3.61 -10.96 -4.30
C GLN A 290 -4.22 -12.03 -3.37
N LEU A 291 -5.46 -12.46 -3.64
CA LEU A 291 -6.10 -13.56 -2.90
C LEU A 291 -5.31 -14.87 -3.00
N PHE A 292 -4.67 -15.08 -4.14
CA PHE A 292 -3.92 -16.31 -4.44
C PHE A 292 -2.43 -16.15 -4.16
N THR A 293 -1.82 -15.05 -4.58
CA THR A 293 -0.37 -14.85 -4.50
C THR A 293 0.14 -14.78 -3.07
N GLY A 294 -0.62 -14.20 -2.14
CA GLY A 294 -0.31 -14.21 -0.72
C GLY A 294 -0.25 -15.65 -0.17
N LYS A 295 -1.26 -16.48 -0.48
CA LYS A 295 -1.28 -17.89 -0.09
C LYS A 295 -0.22 -18.72 -0.80
N LEU A 296 0.04 -18.44 -2.08
CA LEU A 296 1.10 -19.12 -2.83
C LEU A 296 2.47 -18.85 -2.21
N SER A 297 2.74 -17.64 -1.74
CA SER A 297 4.01 -17.33 -1.08
C SER A 297 4.18 -18.04 0.26
N ASP A 298 3.09 -18.38 0.95
CA ASP A 298 3.14 -19.23 2.14
C ASP A 298 3.53 -20.69 1.81
N ARG A 299 3.40 -21.10 0.53
CA ARG A 299 3.74 -22.44 0.05
C ARG A 299 5.07 -22.51 -0.69
N PHE A 300 5.34 -21.56 -1.59
CA PHE A 300 6.50 -21.55 -2.49
C PHE A 300 7.64 -20.66 -2.03
N GLY A 301 7.41 -19.87 -1.00
CA GLY A 301 8.39 -18.94 -0.44
C GLY A 301 8.19 -17.48 -0.88
N ARG A 302 8.72 -16.59 -0.06
CA ARG A 302 8.62 -15.13 -0.25
C ARG A 302 9.62 -14.61 -1.30
N HIS A 303 10.84 -15.11 -1.22
CA HIS A 303 11.97 -14.61 -1.99
C HIS A 303 11.75 -14.75 -3.50
N LEU A 304 11.44 -15.95 -3.97
CA LEU A 304 11.18 -16.19 -5.39
C LEU A 304 9.92 -15.47 -5.88
N MET A 305 8.85 -15.47 -5.08
CA MET A 305 7.60 -14.78 -5.45
C MET A 305 7.84 -13.28 -5.64
N ASN A 306 8.58 -12.65 -4.75
CA ASN A 306 8.91 -11.22 -4.85
C ASN A 306 9.81 -10.94 -6.07
N THR A 307 10.84 -11.74 -6.30
CA THR A 307 11.75 -11.57 -7.44
C THR A 307 11.02 -11.71 -8.78
N TRP A 308 10.25 -12.79 -8.95
CA TRP A 308 9.45 -12.97 -10.16
C TRP A 308 8.38 -11.90 -10.32
N GLY A 309 7.77 -11.43 -9.21
CA GLY A 309 6.83 -10.32 -9.23
C GLY A 309 7.43 -9.06 -9.84
N MET A 310 8.68 -8.70 -9.45
CA MET A 310 9.41 -7.55 -10.03
C MET A 310 9.59 -7.73 -11.54
N TRP A 311 10.06 -8.90 -11.99
CA TRP A 311 10.37 -9.13 -13.40
C TRP A 311 9.12 -9.26 -14.27
N ILE A 312 8.06 -9.94 -13.81
CA ILE A 312 6.78 -10.04 -14.51
C ILE A 312 6.17 -8.63 -14.67
N CYS A 313 6.21 -7.82 -13.61
CA CYS A 313 5.75 -6.44 -13.68
C CYS A 313 6.57 -5.62 -14.69
N ALA A 314 7.90 -5.75 -14.67
CA ALA A 314 8.77 -5.10 -15.63
C ALA A 314 8.42 -5.45 -17.08
N VAL A 315 8.16 -6.74 -17.34
CA VAL A 315 7.71 -7.21 -18.67
C VAL A 315 6.38 -6.57 -19.06
N GLY A 316 5.39 -6.57 -18.17
CA GLY A 316 4.08 -5.93 -18.45
C GLY A 316 4.22 -4.45 -18.79
N VAL A 317 5.04 -3.72 -18.01
CA VAL A 317 5.30 -2.29 -18.27
C VAL A 317 6.04 -2.08 -19.59
N ALA A 318 7.06 -2.91 -19.88
CA ALA A 318 7.83 -2.82 -21.11
C ALA A 318 6.99 -3.14 -22.36
N LEU A 319 6.03 -4.04 -22.26
CA LEU A 319 5.15 -4.40 -23.39
C LEU A 319 4.24 -3.25 -23.83
N MET A 320 3.94 -2.28 -22.96
CA MET A 320 3.02 -1.17 -23.28
C MET A 320 3.40 -0.40 -24.56
N PRO A 321 4.64 0.05 -24.77
CA PRO A 321 5.05 0.78 -25.98
C PRO A 321 5.32 -0.11 -27.19
N PHE A 322 5.42 -1.45 -27.08
CA PHE A 322 5.81 -2.33 -28.18
C PHE A 322 4.68 -2.66 -29.16
N GLY A 323 3.43 -2.50 -28.75
CA GLY A 323 2.30 -2.86 -29.59
C GLY A 323 1.21 -1.81 -29.53
N ALA A 324 0.16 -2.03 -30.30
CA ALA A 324 -0.99 -1.13 -30.41
C ALA A 324 -2.30 -1.88 -30.29
N GLY A 325 -3.35 -1.15 -29.89
CA GLY A 325 -4.71 -1.65 -29.77
C GLY A 325 -5.10 -2.04 -28.34
N ALA A 326 -6.39 -1.89 -28.06
CA ALA A 326 -6.95 -2.05 -26.70
C ALA A 326 -6.66 -3.44 -26.10
N ALA A 327 -6.70 -4.50 -26.91
CA ALA A 327 -6.41 -5.86 -26.45
C ALA A 327 -4.95 -6.00 -25.99
N TRP A 328 -3.98 -5.50 -26.79
CA TRP A 328 -2.57 -5.54 -26.46
C TRP A 328 -2.27 -4.79 -25.14
N TRP A 329 -2.75 -3.56 -25.05
CA TRP A 329 -2.53 -2.73 -23.86
C TRP A 329 -3.21 -3.31 -22.61
N SER A 330 -4.40 -3.93 -22.76
CA SER A 330 -5.06 -4.61 -21.64
C SER A 330 -4.28 -5.84 -21.16
N ILE A 331 -3.68 -6.61 -22.07
CA ILE A 331 -2.82 -7.75 -21.73
C ILE A 331 -1.55 -7.26 -21.02
N ALA A 332 -0.88 -6.25 -21.57
CA ALA A 332 0.31 -5.64 -20.93
C ALA A 332 0.01 -5.12 -19.51
N ALA A 333 -1.13 -4.43 -19.35
CA ALA A 333 -1.61 -3.94 -18.07
C ALA A 333 -1.93 -5.08 -17.09
N ALA A 334 -2.57 -6.17 -17.55
CA ALA A 334 -2.87 -7.34 -16.73
C ALA A 334 -1.59 -8.06 -16.27
N ILE A 335 -0.58 -8.20 -17.14
CA ILE A 335 0.73 -8.78 -16.78
C ILE A 335 1.42 -7.92 -15.71
N ALA A 336 1.43 -6.59 -15.87
CA ALA A 336 1.97 -5.69 -14.86
C ALA A 336 1.21 -5.83 -13.52
N GLY A 337 -0.12 -5.91 -13.57
CA GLY A 337 -0.99 -6.13 -12.41
C GLY A 337 -0.72 -7.46 -11.70
N LEU A 338 -0.46 -8.54 -12.44
CA LEU A 338 -0.09 -9.84 -11.87
C LEU A 338 1.25 -9.75 -11.12
N GLY A 339 2.26 -9.11 -11.71
CA GLY A 339 3.53 -8.86 -11.03
C GLY A 339 3.34 -8.09 -9.72
N MET A 340 2.54 -7.03 -9.74
CA MET A 340 2.19 -6.24 -8.53
C MET A 340 1.47 -7.07 -7.47
N ALA A 341 0.58 -7.99 -7.88
CA ALA A 341 -0.11 -8.88 -6.94
C ALA A 341 0.86 -9.84 -6.24
N MET A 342 1.94 -10.24 -6.91
CA MET A 342 2.99 -11.06 -6.32
C MET A 342 3.87 -10.31 -5.33
N LEU A 343 4.03 -8.98 -5.50
CA LEU A 343 4.88 -8.13 -4.67
C LEU A 343 4.18 -7.67 -3.39
N TYR A 344 3.02 -7.09 -3.55
CA TYR A 344 2.39 -6.26 -2.54
C TYR A 344 2.15 -6.94 -1.18
N PRO A 345 1.53 -8.12 -1.11
CA PRO A 345 1.39 -8.85 0.15
C PRO A 345 2.70 -9.47 0.62
N ASN A 346 3.55 -9.91 -0.30
CA ASN A 346 4.66 -10.79 0.01
C ASN A 346 5.89 -10.05 0.52
N LEU A 347 6.17 -8.83 0.02
CA LEU A 347 7.21 -7.96 0.60
C LEU A 347 6.88 -7.59 2.05
N SER A 348 5.62 -7.24 2.34
CA SER A 348 5.19 -6.97 3.71
C SER A 348 5.27 -8.22 4.60
N ALA A 349 4.93 -9.41 4.06
CA ALA A 349 5.06 -10.67 4.77
C ALA A 349 6.53 -11.00 5.08
N ALA A 350 7.44 -10.76 4.12
CA ALA A 350 8.88 -10.95 4.31
C ALA A 350 9.43 -10.05 5.44
N VAL A 351 9.01 -8.78 5.49
CA VAL A 351 9.36 -7.89 6.61
C VAL A 351 8.85 -8.45 7.93
N ALA A 352 7.60 -8.91 7.98
CA ALA A 352 7.00 -9.46 9.19
C ALA A 352 7.66 -10.78 9.64
N ASP A 353 8.20 -11.56 8.70
CA ASP A 353 8.92 -12.81 9.00
C ASP A 353 10.30 -12.54 9.61
N ILE A 354 11.00 -11.50 9.15
CA ILE A 354 12.31 -11.10 9.68
C ILE A 354 12.18 -10.31 11.00
N ALA A 355 11.20 -9.40 11.09
CA ALA A 355 11.08 -8.47 12.21
C ALA A 355 10.72 -9.17 13.52
N HIS A 356 11.48 -8.86 14.59
CA HIS A 356 11.16 -9.34 15.93
C HIS A 356 9.81 -8.80 16.40
N PRO A 357 8.97 -9.57 17.11
CA PRO A 357 7.64 -9.15 17.54
C PRO A 357 7.58 -7.83 18.30
N ASN A 358 8.61 -7.51 19.10
CA ASN A 358 8.69 -6.26 19.87
C ASN A 358 8.75 -5.00 19.00
N TRP A 359 9.30 -5.08 17.80
CA TRP A 359 9.44 -3.93 16.89
C TRP A 359 8.93 -4.20 15.45
N ARG A 360 8.10 -5.26 15.28
CA ARG A 360 7.47 -5.60 14.00
C ARG A 360 6.63 -4.45 13.43
N ALA A 361 5.89 -3.74 14.29
CA ALA A 361 5.11 -2.57 13.89
C ALA A 361 5.99 -1.47 13.30
N SER A 362 7.12 -1.17 13.94
CA SER A 362 8.10 -0.22 13.42
C SER A 362 8.75 -0.68 12.13
N ALA A 363 9.11 -1.96 12.02
CA ALA A 363 9.67 -2.51 10.79
C ALA A 363 8.71 -2.38 9.60
N ILE A 364 7.44 -2.75 9.79
CA ILE A 364 6.39 -2.57 8.78
C ILE A 364 6.21 -1.08 8.46
N GLY A 365 6.25 -0.21 9.48
CA GLY A 365 6.17 1.24 9.31
C GLY A 365 7.31 1.81 8.46
N ILE A 366 8.56 1.37 8.69
CA ILE A 366 9.75 1.79 7.92
C ILE A 366 9.67 1.25 6.47
N TYR A 367 9.30 -0.01 6.29
CA TYR A 367 9.09 -0.58 4.96
C TYR A 367 8.03 0.23 4.19
N ARG A 368 6.89 0.53 4.83
CA ARG A 368 5.81 1.31 4.21
C ARG A 368 6.19 2.77 4.00
N PHE A 369 7.09 3.32 4.82
CA PHE A 369 7.68 4.64 4.56
C PHE A 369 8.40 4.65 3.21
N TRP A 370 9.35 3.75 3.00
CA TRP A 370 10.05 3.64 1.73
C TRP A 370 9.12 3.35 0.56
N ARG A 371 8.20 2.41 0.75
CA ARG A 371 7.22 2.06 -0.28
C ARG A 371 6.37 3.25 -0.71
N ASP A 372 5.74 3.93 0.22
CA ASP A 372 4.81 5.01 -0.11
C ASP A 372 5.55 6.30 -0.55
N LEU A 373 6.81 6.49 -0.13
CA LEU A 373 7.71 7.50 -0.67
C LEU A 373 7.98 7.29 -2.18
N GLY A 374 7.94 6.03 -2.62
CA GLY A 374 8.08 5.64 -4.02
C GLY A 374 7.05 6.29 -4.94
N TYR A 375 5.85 6.64 -4.48
CA TYR A 375 4.88 7.42 -5.28
C TYR A 375 5.48 8.76 -5.72
N GLY A 376 6.07 9.49 -4.77
CA GLY A 376 6.66 10.81 -5.04
C GLY A 376 7.93 10.71 -5.88
N ILE A 377 8.87 9.87 -5.47
CA ILE A 377 10.14 9.67 -6.18
C ILE A 377 9.88 9.12 -7.59
N GLY A 378 8.96 8.16 -7.70
CA GLY A 378 8.55 7.60 -8.99
C GLY A 378 7.96 8.64 -9.92
N ALA A 379 7.01 9.46 -9.44
CA ALA A 379 6.41 10.52 -10.25
C ALA A 379 7.45 11.53 -10.76
N LEU A 380 8.40 11.94 -9.92
CA LEU A 380 9.50 12.81 -10.32
C LEU A 380 10.43 12.15 -11.36
N GLY A 381 10.79 10.87 -11.13
CA GLY A 381 11.61 10.10 -12.07
C GLY A 381 10.94 9.89 -13.42
N LEU A 382 9.64 9.59 -13.42
CA LEU A 382 8.81 9.46 -14.63
C LEU A 382 8.77 10.77 -15.42
N GLY A 383 8.53 11.89 -14.74
CA GLY A 383 8.54 13.22 -15.36
C GLY A 383 9.88 13.58 -15.97
N ALA A 384 10.98 13.31 -15.24
CA ALA A 384 12.34 13.53 -15.73
C ALA A 384 12.66 12.63 -16.95
N ALA A 385 12.31 11.34 -16.90
CA ALA A 385 12.53 10.40 -18.00
C ALA A 385 11.74 10.83 -19.25
N ALA A 386 10.48 11.23 -19.12
CA ALA A 386 9.67 11.72 -20.22
C ALA A 386 10.24 13.02 -20.83
N ALA A 387 10.71 13.95 -19.99
CA ALA A 387 11.29 15.21 -20.42
C ALA A 387 12.62 15.01 -21.17
N LEU A 388 13.51 14.18 -20.61
CA LEU A 388 14.82 13.89 -21.23
C LEU A 388 14.70 13.03 -22.49
N GLY A 389 13.78 12.09 -22.51
CA GLY A 389 13.53 11.21 -23.67
C GLY A 389 12.70 11.85 -24.77
N GLY A 390 12.10 13.02 -24.52
CA GLY A 390 11.25 13.74 -25.48
C GLY A 390 9.92 13.03 -25.82
N ARG A 391 9.57 11.96 -25.08
CA ARG A 391 8.38 11.16 -25.34
C ARG A 391 7.94 10.37 -24.10
N LEU A 392 6.64 10.07 -23.99
CA LEU A 392 6.04 9.42 -22.81
C LEU A 392 6.49 7.96 -22.64
N GLU A 393 6.87 7.27 -23.71
CA GLU A 393 7.38 5.90 -23.64
C GLU A 393 8.68 5.80 -22.80
N ALA A 394 9.46 6.86 -22.73
CA ALA A 394 10.66 6.91 -21.89
C ALA A 394 10.33 6.70 -20.41
N ALA A 395 9.15 7.14 -19.95
CA ALA A 395 8.67 6.87 -18.60
C ALA A 395 8.41 5.37 -18.37
N SER A 396 7.80 4.67 -19.34
CA SER A 396 7.60 3.21 -19.24
C SER A 396 8.93 2.46 -19.21
N TRP A 397 9.90 2.86 -20.03
CA TRP A 397 11.25 2.27 -20.02
C TRP A 397 11.99 2.51 -18.71
N PHE A 398 11.91 3.72 -18.16
CA PHE A 398 12.47 4.03 -16.84
C PHE A 398 11.95 3.08 -15.77
N VAL A 399 10.62 2.88 -15.70
CA VAL A 399 10.03 1.97 -14.71
C VAL A 399 10.40 0.52 -14.98
N ALA A 400 10.34 0.06 -16.22
CA ALA A 400 10.70 -1.32 -16.57
C ALA A 400 12.15 -1.64 -16.16
N ILE A 401 13.09 -0.75 -16.47
CA ILE A 401 14.51 -0.90 -16.09
C ILE A 401 14.66 -0.86 -14.56
N ALA A 402 14.00 0.08 -13.88
CA ALA A 402 14.04 0.16 -12.43
C ALA A 402 13.53 -1.12 -11.77
N MET A 403 12.43 -1.70 -12.29
CA MET A 403 11.86 -2.98 -11.81
C MET A 403 12.81 -4.16 -12.07
N LEU A 404 13.46 -4.23 -13.24
CA LEU A 404 14.44 -5.29 -13.55
C LEU A 404 15.64 -5.21 -12.61
N VAL A 405 16.22 -4.03 -12.45
CA VAL A 405 17.38 -3.81 -11.56
C VAL A 405 17.01 -4.10 -10.10
N SER A 406 15.85 -3.60 -9.64
CA SER A 406 15.36 -3.84 -8.30
C SER A 406 15.11 -5.33 -8.05
N GLY A 407 14.55 -6.05 -9.03
CA GLY A 407 14.38 -7.50 -8.97
C GLY A 407 15.70 -8.25 -8.88
N ALA A 408 16.73 -7.81 -9.62
CA ALA A 408 18.07 -8.38 -9.53
C ALA A 408 18.73 -8.13 -8.16
N LEU A 409 18.60 -6.91 -7.62
CA LEU A 409 19.07 -6.59 -6.27
C LEU A 409 18.35 -7.46 -5.22
N LEU A 410 17.03 -7.61 -5.36
CA LEU A 410 16.24 -8.44 -4.46
C LEU A 410 16.67 -9.93 -4.56
N TYR A 411 16.95 -10.43 -5.76
CA TYR A 411 17.44 -11.79 -5.98
C TYR A 411 18.80 -12.04 -5.30
N HIS A 412 19.73 -11.10 -5.42
CA HIS A 412 21.09 -11.26 -4.91
C HIS A 412 21.24 -10.94 -3.40
N TRP A 413 20.47 -10.01 -2.87
CA TRP A 413 20.59 -9.57 -1.48
C TRP A 413 19.50 -10.15 -0.58
N GLY A 414 18.36 -10.56 -1.17
CA GLY A 414 17.27 -11.16 -0.45
C GLY A 414 17.54 -12.63 -0.11
N GLU A 415 16.82 -13.14 0.83
CA GLU A 415 16.81 -14.54 1.25
C GLU A 415 15.36 -15.02 1.43
N GLU A 416 15.19 -16.35 1.43
CA GLU A 416 13.90 -16.90 1.79
C GLU A 416 13.59 -16.63 3.27
N THR A 417 12.46 -15.96 3.52
CA THR A 417 12.08 -15.51 4.85
C THR A 417 10.99 -16.37 5.50
N HIS A 418 10.35 -17.25 4.71
CA HIS A 418 9.26 -18.08 5.23
C HIS A 418 9.79 -19.12 6.23
N PRO A 419 9.27 -19.15 7.49
CA PRO A 419 9.86 -19.95 8.57
C PRO A 419 9.91 -21.46 8.33
N ARG A 420 9.01 -22.01 7.48
CA ARG A 420 9.00 -23.45 7.17
C ARG A 420 9.97 -23.82 6.06
N LEU A 421 10.29 -22.89 5.15
CA LEU A 421 11.15 -23.14 3.99
C LEU A 421 12.61 -22.82 4.29
N ASN A 422 12.85 -21.99 5.27
CA ASN A 422 14.18 -21.68 5.75
C ASN A 422 14.22 -21.72 7.29
N PRO A 423 14.21 -22.90 7.92
CA PRO A 423 14.22 -23.01 9.38
C PRO A 423 15.53 -22.53 10.02
N ALA A 424 16.59 -22.37 9.24
CA ALA A 424 17.89 -21.89 9.71
C ALA A 424 18.07 -20.37 9.56
N ALA A 425 17.16 -19.74 8.86
CA ALA A 425 17.24 -18.30 8.61
C ALA A 425 16.67 -17.44 9.73
#